data_8423a12b97c050ea740962dd59be107a
#
_entry.id   8423a12b97c050ea740962dd59be107a
#
_cell.length_a   1.000
_cell.length_b   1.000
_cell.length_c   1.000
_cell.angle_alpha   90.00
_cell.angle_beta   90.00
_cell.angle_gamma   90.00
#
_symmetry.space_group_name_H-M   'P 1'
#
loop_
_entity.id
_entity.type
_entity.pdbx_description
1 polymer ?
#
loop_
_entity_poly.entity_id
_entity_poly.type
_entity_poly.pdbx_seq_one_letter_code
_entity_poly.pdbx_strand_id
1 'polypeptide(L)'
;MTGSNRGARNGFTLIELLNVLVILEAIMIPLIGVYVLPLKAQANLSALSKVNRDSGLLQSHLSDDIRCADSISIAKADGDRDDLSARDELRIGRGEETVVYRSSPEEGVEREVRGKVPLNHTFDSIEAHFSLEEEGRYRSVRVDMVLDYRMLRAPFKRQRTAILCSRLE
;
A
#
# COMPACT_ATOMS: atom_id res chain seq x y z
N MET A 1 -69.85 2.05 45.25
CA MET A 1 -68.71 1.25 45.77
C MET A 1 -67.67 1.06 44.63
N THR A 2 -66.66 1.90 44.56
CA THR A 2 -65.67 1.87 43.54
C THR A 2 -64.35 1.29 44.15
N GLY A 3 -64.12 0.01 43.86
CA GLY A 3 -62.89 -0.66 44.29
C GLY A 3 -61.71 -0.21 43.46
N SER A 4 -60.86 0.64 44.05
CA SER A 4 -59.55 1.02 43.44
C SER A 4 -58.59 -0.14 43.50
N ASN A 5 -58.37 -0.79 42.34
CA ASN A 5 -57.40 -1.85 42.18
C ASN A 5 -56.04 -1.18 42.04
N ARG A 6 -55.36 -0.93 43.16
CA ARG A 6 -53.92 -0.53 43.15
C ARG A 6 -53.06 -1.72 42.77
N GLY A 7 -52.74 -1.83 41.48
CA GLY A 7 -51.77 -2.78 41.00
C GLY A 7 -50.46 -2.60 41.74
N ALA A 8 -50.05 -3.65 42.46
CA ALA A 8 -48.76 -3.71 43.13
C ALA A 8 -47.65 -3.50 42.09
N ARG A 9 -46.92 -2.39 42.15
CA ARG A 9 -45.70 -2.16 41.39
C ARG A 9 -44.63 -3.04 42.02
N ASN A 10 -44.43 -4.21 41.45
CA ASN A 10 -43.32 -5.08 41.83
C ASN A 10 -42.04 -4.37 41.36
N GLY A 11 -41.28 -3.80 42.27
CA GLY A 11 -39.93 -3.26 42.00
C GLY A 11 -38.99 -4.42 41.76
N PHE A 12 -38.05 -4.22 40.83
CA PHE A 12 -36.94 -5.18 40.59
C PHE A 12 -36.14 -5.38 41.89
N THR A 13 -35.86 -6.62 42.21
CA THR A 13 -34.96 -6.94 43.32
C THR A 13 -33.50 -6.70 42.89
N LEU A 14 -32.65 -6.35 43.86
CA LEU A 14 -31.22 -6.11 43.57
C LEU A 14 -30.55 -7.34 42.91
N ILE A 15 -31.01 -8.54 43.26
CA ILE A 15 -30.48 -9.79 42.71
C ILE A 15 -30.91 -10.01 41.24
N GLU A 16 -32.13 -9.59 40.88
CA GLU A 16 -32.59 -9.62 39.47
C GLU A 16 -31.81 -8.66 38.59
N LEU A 17 -31.50 -7.46 39.10
CA LEU A 17 -30.66 -6.50 38.38
C LEU A 17 -29.26 -7.03 38.18
N LEU A 18 -28.69 -7.69 39.19
CA LEU A 18 -27.32 -8.27 39.12
C LEU A 18 -27.28 -9.43 38.10
N ASN A 19 -28.30 -10.29 38.09
CA ASN A 19 -28.43 -11.37 37.11
C ASN A 19 -28.57 -10.84 35.69
N VAL A 20 -29.31 -9.79 35.44
CA VAL A 20 -29.46 -9.15 34.13
C VAL A 20 -28.11 -8.57 33.67
N LEU A 21 -27.37 -7.93 34.58
CA LEU A 21 -26.01 -7.42 34.26
C LEU A 21 -25.05 -8.53 33.85
N VAL A 22 -25.00 -9.63 34.58
CA VAL A 22 -24.12 -10.78 34.25
C VAL A 22 -24.48 -11.38 32.90
N ILE A 23 -25.78 -11.54 32.61
CA ILE A 23 -26.24 -12.04 31.32
C ILE A 23 -25.89 -11.07 30.20
N LEU A 24 -26.05 -9.76 30.42
CA LEU A 24 -25.71 -8.74 29.45
C LEU A 24 -24.21 -8.76 29.10
N GLU A 25 -23.34 -8.84 30.11
CA GLU A 25 -21.88 -8.97 29.90
C GLU A 25 -21.51 -10.25 29.15
N ALA A 26 -22.13 -11.36 29.49
CA ALA A 26 -21.89 -12.65 28.81
C ALA A 26 -22.28 -12.62 27.33
N ILE A 27 -23.25 -11.80 26.93
CA ILE A 27 -23.67 -11.63 25.54
C ILE A 27 -22.81 -10.57 24.83
N MET A 28 -22.46 -9.48 25.52
CA MET A 28 -21.71 -8.37 24.93
C MET A 28 -20.28 -8.75 24.52
N ILE A 29 -19.59 -9.57 25.32
CA ILE A 29 -18.22 -10.00 25.03
C ILE A 29 -18.10 -10.73 23.68
N PRO A 30 -18.88 -11.78 23.38
CA PRO A 30 -18.83 -12.42 22.07
C PRO A 30 -19.32 -11.52 20.92
N LEU A 31 -20.31 -10.63 21.15
CA LEU A 31 -20.76 -9.68 20.17
C LEU A 31 -19.65 -8.73 19.71
N ILE A 32 -18.88 -8.18 20.65
CA ILE A 32 -17.73 -7.33 20.34
C ILE A 32 -16.71 -8.11 19.48
N GLY A 33 -16.44 -9.36 19.81
CA GLY A 33 -15.56 -10.24 19.02
C GLY A 33 -16.03 -10.42 17.57
N VAL A 34 -17.32 -10.70 17.38
CA VAL A 34 -17.93 -10.91 16.06
C VAL A 34 -17.89 -9.66 15.19
N TYR A 35 -18.00 -8.44 15.76
CA TYR A 35 -17.97 -7.21 15.00
C TYR A 35 -16.56 -6.64 14.81
N VAL A 36 -15.72 -6.66 15.83
CA VAL A 36 -14.39 -6.01 15.79
C VAL A 36 -13.39 -6.83 14.97
N LEU A 37 -13.43 -8.15 15.02
CA LEU A 37 -12.51 -9.00 14.25
C LEU A 37 -12.69 -8.85 12.73
N PRO A 38 -13.91 -8.91 12.16
CA PRO A 38 -14.11 -8.69 10.72
C PRO A 38 -13.71 -7.29 10.26
N LEU A 39 -13.99 -6.25 11.04
CA LEU A 39 -13.58 -4.88 10.70
C LEU A 39 -12.06 -4.74 10.59
N LYS A 40 -11.32 -5.34 11.52
CA LYS A 40 -9.86 -5.37 11.46
C LYS A 40 -9.34 -6.18 10.27
N ALA A 41 -9.96 -7.33 10.00
CA ALA A 41 -9.63 -8.15 8.85
C ALA A 41 -9.87 -7.41 7.53
N GLN A 42 -11.00 -6.71 7.41
CA GLN A 42 -11.33 -5.92 6.24
C GLN A 42 -10.34 -4.77 6.01
N ALA A 43 -9.95 -4.05 7.07
CA ALA A 43 -8.93 -3.00 6.98
C ALA A 43 -7.59 -3.54 6.48
N ASN A 44 -7.16 -4.69 7.00
CA ASN A 44 -5.93 -5.35 6.56
C ASN A 44 -6.02 -5.81 5.09
N LEU A 45 -7.14 -6.40 4.68
CA LEU A 45 -7.35 -6.83 3.29
C LEU A 45 -7.37 -5.65 2.32
N SER A 46 -7.97 -4.53 2.69
CA SER A 46 -7.98 -3.32 1.86
C SER A 46 -6.58 -2.74 1.68
N ALA A 47 -5.77 -2.70 2.74
CA ALA A 47 -4.38 -2.25 2.67
C ALA A 47 -3.53 -3.18 1.78
N LEU A 48 -3.67 -4.50 1.94
CA LEU A 48 -3.02 -5.51 1.11
C LEU A 48 -3.40 -5.36 -0.37
N SER A 49 -4.69 -5.17 -0.64
CA SER A 49 -5.22 -4.96 -1.99
C SER A 49 -4.65 -3.69 -2.63
N LYS A 50 -4.56 -2.58 -1.88
CA LYS A 50 -3.96 -1.32 -2.35
C LYS A 50 -2.50 -1.55 -2.77
N VAL A 51 -1.66 -2.09 -1.89
CA VAL A 51 -0.23 -2.31 -2.18
C VAL A 51 -0.03 -3.24 -3.37
N ASN A 52 -0.80 -4.32 -3.47
CA ASN A 52 -0.70 -5.24 -4.61
C ASN A 52 -1.15 -4.59 -5.92
N ARG A 53 -2.21 -3.78 -5.91
CA ARG A 53 -2.67 -3.03 -7.07
C ARG A 53 -1.63 -2.01 -7.51
N ASP A 54 -1.09 -1.22 -6.58
CA ASP A 54 -0.10 -0.19 -6.86
C ASP A 54 1.20 -0.81 -7.41
N SER A 55 1.63 -1.96 -6.86
CA SER A 55 2.75 -2.74 -7.41
C SER A 55 2.49 -3.23 -8.85
N GLY A 56 1.28 -3.71 -9.13
CA GLY A 56 0.89 -4.13 -10.48
C GLY A 56 0.86 -2.96 -11.47
N LEU A 57 0.32 -1.82 -11.06
CA LEU A 57 0.28 -0.60 -11.86
C LEU A 57 1.69 -0.06 -12.13
N LEU A 58 2.55 0.00 -11.13
CA LEU A 58 3.94 0.43 -11.29
C LEU A 58 4.67 -0.48 -12.30
N GLN A 59 4.53 -1.80 -12.16
CA GLN A 59 5.14 -2.76 -13.09
C GLN A 59 4.60 -2.61 -14.52
N SER A 60 3.29 -2.38 -14.69
CA SER A 60 2.68 -2.13 -16.01
C SER A 60 3.24 -0.85 -16.63
N HIS A 61 3.26 0.26 -15.90
CA HIS A 61 3.80 1.52 -16.39
C HIS A 61 5.28 1.41 -16.77
N LEU A 62 6.09 0.78 -15.91
CA LEU A 62 7.50 0.54 -16.19
C LEU A 62 7.69 -0.31 -17.46
N SER A 63 6.90 -1.38 -17.62
CA SER A 63 6.96 -2.24 -18.79
C SER A 63 6.63 -1.49 -20.07
N ASP A 64 5.56 -0.67 -20.05
CA ASP A 64 5.12 0.10 -21.21
C ASP A 64 6.14 1.21 -21.56
N ASP A 65 6.65 1.92 -20.54
CA ASP A 65 7.62 2.99 -20.74
C ASP A 65 8.97 2.45 -21.26
N ILE A 66 9.46 1.33 -20.70
CA ILE A 66 10.70 0.68 -21.16
C ILE A 66 10.57 0.10 -22.57
N ARG A 67 9.40 -0.47 -22.90
CA ARG A 67 9.14 -1.06 -24.22
C ARG A 67 9.14 0.00 -25.33
N CYS A 68 8.72 1.21 -25.01
CA CYS A 68 8.65 2.34 -25.94
C CYS A 68 9.86 3.30 -25.79
N ALA A 69 10.90 2.90 -25.08
CA ALA A 69 12.04 3.74 -24.77
C ALA A 69 13.03 3.84 -25.95
N ASP A 70 13.41 5.07 -26.30
CA ASP A 70 14.53 5.36 -27.18
C ASP A 70 15.84 5.44 -26.41
N SER A 71 15.77 5.83 -25.13
CA SER A 71 16.93 5.90 -24.25
C SER A 71 16.56 5.58 -22.82
N ILE A 72 17.47 4.92 -22.11
CA ILE A 72 17.29 4.58 -20.70
C ILE A 72 18.59 4.94 -19.98
N SER A 73 18.48 5.65 -18.87
CA SER A 73 19.59 6.00 -18.01
C SER A 73 19.20 5.92 -16.55
N ILE A 74 20.15 5.56 -15.70
CA ILE A 74 19.95 5.54 -14.25
C ILE A 74 20.94 6.52 -13.64
N ALA A 75 20.41 7.50 -12.92
CA ALA A 75 21.19 8.34 -12.04
C ALA A 75 21.10 7.75 -10.63
N LYS A 76 22.20 7.18 -10.15
CA LYS A 76 22.31 6.83 -8.74
C LYS A 76 22.52 8.10 -7.95
N ALA A 77 21.85 8.24 -6.85
CA ALA A 77 22.15 9.30 -5.91
C ALA A 77 23.57 9.08 -5.38
N ASP A 78 24.44 10.02 -5.72
CA ASP A 78 25.84 10.04 -5.30
C ASP A 78 25.91 10.55 -3.85
N GLY A 79 25.44 9.73 -2.91
CA GLY A 79 25.40 10.02 -1.48
C GLY A 79 25.98 8.84 -0.71
N ASP A 80 26.75 9.16 0.33
CA ASP A 80 27.20 8.21 1.33
C ASP A 80 26.01 7.35 1.77
N ARG A 81 26.19 6.05 1.98
CA ARG A 81 25.11 5.08 2.30
C ARG A 81 24.22 5.45 3.48
N ASP A 82 24.62 6.47 4.25
CA ASP A 82 23.89 7.00 5.41
C ASP A 82 22.99 8.21 5.09
N ASP A 83 23.03 8.72 3.83
CA ASP A 83 22.16 9.84 3.44
C ASP A 83 20.80 9.29 2.97
N LEU A 84 19.81 9.35 3.87
CA LEU A 84 18.40 8.96 3.64
C LEU A 84 17.72 9.76 2.50
N SER A 85 18.38 10.79 1.97
CA SER A 85 17.92 11.59 0.84
C SER A 85 18.35 11.03 -0.53
N ALA A 86 19.15 9.97 -0.57
CA ALA A 86 19.63 9.36 -1.79
C ALA A 86 18.46 8.71 -2.56
N ARG A 87 18.05 9.36 -3.66
CA ARG A 87 16.95 8.91 -4.52
C ARG A 87 17.51 8.23 -5.76
N ASP A 88 17.18 6.94 -5.95
CA ASP A 88 17.42 6.29 -7.23
C ASP A 88 16.50 6.87 -8.30
N GLU A 89 17.06 7.37 -9.39
CA GLU A 89 16.33 7.99 -10.49
C GLU A 89 16.53 7.20 -11.78
N LEU A 90 15.44 6.64 -12.31
CA LEU A 90 15.41 6.01 -13.64
C LEU A 90 14.79 6.99 -14.63
N ARG A 91 15.52 7.35 -15.67
CA ARG A 91 15.07 8.23 -16.76
C ARG A 91 14.89 7.43 -18.04
N ILE A 92 13.71 7.57 -18.64
CA ILE A 92 13.30 6.89 -19.86
C ILE A 92 12.92 7.96 -20.89
N GLY A 93 13.68 8.08 -21.98
CA GLY A 93 13.34 8.95 -23.10
C GLY A 93 12.43 8.26 -24.10
N ARG A 94 11.37 8.98 -24.56
CA ARG A 94 10.40 8.52 -25.56
C ARG A 94 10.13 9.69 -26.53
N GLY A 95 10.89 9.77 -27.60
CA GLY A 95 10.79 10.89 -28.53
C GLY A 95 10.98 12.25 -27.83
N GLU A 96 9.93 13.08 -27.79
CA GLU A 96 9.96 14.40 -27.15
C GLU A 96 9.64 14.35 -25.64
N GLU A 97 9.25 13.20 -25.10
CA GLU A 97 8.86 13.04 -23.70
C GLU A 97 9.97 12.34 -22.90
N THR A 98 10.08 12.69 -21.65
CA THR A 98 10.96 11.99 -20.70
C THR A 98 10.13 11.55 -19.50
N VAL A 99 10.15 10.26 -19.22
CA VAL A 99 9.53 9.69 -18.03
C VAL A 99 10.61 9.48 -16.98
N VAL A 100 10.37 9.98 -15.79
CA VAL A 100 11.30 9.92 -14.67
C VAL A 100 10.65 9.18 -13.52
N TYR A 101 11.27 8.10 -13.07
CA TYR A 101 10.89 7.38 -11.86
C TYR A 101 11.89 7.72 -10.76
N ARG A 102 11.40 8.25 -9.64
CA ARG A 102 12.18 8.52 -8.44
C ARG A 102 11.73 7.62 -7.32
N SER A 103 12.65 6.98 -6.64
CA SER A 103 12.35 6.18 -5.46
C SER A 103 12.94 6.83 -4.22
N SER A 104 12.12 6.96 -3.19
CA SER A 104 12.52 7.47 -1.87
C SER A 104 11.96 6.54 -0.79
N PRO A 105 12.74 6.22 0.26
CA PRO A 105 12.26 5.40 1.37
C PRO A 105 11.05 5.99 2.12
N GLU A 106 10.90 7.32 2.10
CA GLU A 106 9.84 8.03 2.82
C GLU A 106 8.60 8.26 1.97
N GLU A 107 8.78 8.64 0.71
CA GLU A 107 7.71 9.07 -0.21
C GLU A 107 7.27 7.96 -1.16
N GLY A 108 8.03 6.85 -1.23
CA GLY A 108 7.75 5.76 -2.16
C GLY A 108 8.30 6.02 -3.56
N VAL A 109 7.62 5.50 -4.59
CA VAL A 109 8.01 5.70 -6.00
C VAL A 109 7.12 6.77 -6.63
N GLU A 110 7.75 7.81 -7.15
CA GLU A 110 7.10 8.85 -7.95
C GLU A 110 7.40 8.62 -9.44
N ARG A 111 6.35 8.67 -10.26
CA ARG A 111 6.45 8.68 -11.73
C ARG A 111 6.07 10.07 -12.25
N GLU A 112 7.02 10.75 -12.86
CA GLU A 112 6.84 12.06 -13.49
C GLU A 112 7.00 11.92 -15.01
N VAL A 113 6.02 12.39 -15.78
CA VAL A 113 6.13 12.51 -17.24
C VAL A 113 6.40 13.97 -17.58
N ARG A 114 7.57 14.23 -18.16
CA ARG A 114 7.97 15.56 -18.64
C ARG A 114 7.75 15.63 -20.14
N GLY A 115 6.85 16.46 -20.58
CA GLY A 115 6.47 16.64 -21.97
C GLY A 115 5.28 17.57 -22.14
N LYS A 116 4.46 17.34 -23.17
CA LYS A 116 3.30 18.20 -23.48
C LYS A 116 2.25 18.27 -22.37
N VAL A 117 2.09 17.21 -21.60
CA VAL A 117 1.17 17.15 -20.46
C VAL A 117 1.89 16.49 -19.28
N PRO A 118 2.32 17.26 -18.27
CA PRO A 118 2.95 16.67 -17.10
C PRO A 118 1.93 15.83 -16.32
N LEU A 119 2.27 14.59 -16.05
CA LEU A 119 1.46 13.67 -15.26
C LEU A 119 2.33 13.06 -14.15
N ASN A 120 1.94 13.30 -12.91
CA ASN A 120 2.62 12.76 -11.75
C ASN A 120 1.74 11.68 -11.11
N HIS A 121 2.35 10.57 -10.77
CA HIS A 121 1.72 9.50 -10.02
C HIS A 121 2.65 8.99 -8.92
N THR A 122 2.14 8.86 -7.70
CA THR A 122 2.92 8.43 -6.54
C THR A 122 2.42 7.09 -6.02
N PHE A 123 3.35 6.20 -5.70
CA PHE A 123 3.12 4.86 -5.15
C PHE A 123 3.71 4.80 -3.74
N ASP A 124 2.97 5.31 -2.75
CA ASP A 124 3.42 5.58 -1.38
C ASP A 124 3.93 4.36 -0.59
N SER A 125 3.55 3.17 -1.00
CA SER A 125 3.85 1.93 -0.26
C SER A 125 4.91 1.07 -0.94
N ILE A 126 5.65 1.64 -1.90
CA ILE A 126 6.63 0.93 -2.71
C ILE A 126 7.94 1.71 -2.69
N GLU A 127 9.01 1.02 -2.33
CA GLU A 127 10.38 1.48 -2.53
C GLU A 127 10.98 0.66 -3.68
N ALA A 128 11.67 1.28 -4.62
CA ALA A 128 12.24 0.59 -5.77
C ALA A 128 13.70 0.96 -5.96
N HIS A 129 14.53 -0.05 -6.24
CA HIS A 129 15.91 0.11 -6.66
C HIS A 129 16.04 -0.30 -8.12
N PHE A 130 16.66 0.57 -8.89
CA PHE A 130 16.83 0.37 -10.32
C PHE A 130 18.29 -0.02 -10.64
N SER A 131 18.46 -1.05 -11.47
CA SER A 131 19.76 -1.39 -12.03
C SER A 131 19.64 -1.66 -13.52
N LEU A 132 20.63 -1.23 -14.29
CA LEU A 132 20.68 -1.40 -15.74
C LEU A 132 21.70 -2.48 -16.04
N GLU A 133 21.30 -3.47 -16.81
CA GLU A 133 22.17 -4.53 -17.32
C GLU A 133 22.11 -4.48 -18.86
N GLU A 134 23.27 -4.41 -19.49
CA GLU A 134 23.39 -4.44 -20.96
C GLU A 134 24.00 -5.76 -21.38
N GLU A 135 23.28 -6.54 -22.18
CA GLU A 135 23.75 -7.83 -22.69
C GLU A 135 23.53 -7.89 -24.22
N GLY A 136 24.59 -7.66 -24.95
CA GLY A 136 24.59 -7.68 -26.41
C GLY A 136 23.67 -6.60 -27.01
N ARG A 137 22.56 -7.03 -27.66
CA ARG A 137 21.57 -6.14 -28.28
C ARG A 137 20.36 -5.83 -27.39
N TYR A 138 20.41 -6.28 -26.17
CA TYR A 138 19.32 -6.07 -25.23
C TYR A 138 19.78 -5.21 -24.07
N ARG A 139 18.91 -4.34 -23.67
CA ARG A 139 19.06 -3.55 -22.45
C ARG A 139 17.98 -3.98 -21.49
N SER A 140 18.37 -4.48 -20.33
CA SER A 140 17.42 -4.88 -19.30
C SER A 140 17.50 -3.95 -18.10
N VAL A 141 16.33 -3.55 -17.62
CA VAL A 141 16.18 -2.81 -16.36
C VAL A 141 15.70 -3.80 -15.32
N ARG A 142 16.52 -4.03 -14.33
CA ARG A 142 16.12 -4.79 -13.15
C ARG A 142 15.58 -3.84 -12.11
N VAL A 143 14.39 -4.14 -11.62
CA VAL A 143 13.68 -3.35 -10.61
C VAL A 143 13.45 -4.22 -9.39
N ASP A 144 14.16 -3.93 -8.32
CA ASP A 144 13.97 -4.58 -7.03
C ASP A 144 13.01 -3.72 -6.18
N MET A 145 11.77 -4.18 -6.04
CA MET A 145 10.72 -3.47 -5.31
C MET A 145 10.59 -4.02 -3.90
N VAL A 146 10.60 -3.14 -2.92
CA VAL A 146 10.26 -3.45 -1.53
C VAL A 146 8.86 -2.92 -1.24
N LEU A 147 7.91 -3.83 -1.06
CA LEU A 147 6.52 -3.51 -0.74
C LEU A 147 6.39 -3.36 0.77
N ASP A 148 5.99 -2.18 1.23
CA ASP A 148 5.84 -1.87 2.64
C ASP A 148 4.37 -1.95 3.08
N TYR A 149 4.09 -2.87 3.98
CA TYR A 149 2.77 -3.13 4.54
C TYR A 149 2.62 -2.52 5.94
N ARG A 150 3.07 -1.25 6.12
CA ARG A 150 3.03 -0.54 7.42
C ARG A 150 1.63 -0.42 8.02
N MET A 151 0.59 -0.43 7.20
CA MET A 151 -0.79 -0.29 7.66
C MET A 151 -1.36 -1.54 8.32
N LEU A 152 -0.65 -2.65 8.28
CA LEU A 152 -1.07 -3.89 8.94
C LEU A 152 -0.71 -3.86 10.43
N ARG A 153 -1.49 -4.55 11.24
CA ARG A 153 -1.23 -4.69 12.69
C ARG A 153 0.12 -5.34 12.99
N ALA A 154 0.61 -6.17 12.08
CA ALA A 154 1.96 -6.70 12.05
C ALA A 154 2.60 -6.25 10.73
N PRO A 155 3.29 -5.11 10.70
CA PRO A 155 3.90 -4.60 9.49
C PRO A 155 4.97 -5.56 9.00
N PHE A 156 4.98 -5.83 7.71
CA PHE A 156 6.03 -6.62 7.08
C PHE A 156 6.42 -6.01 5.75
N LYS A 157 7.63 -6.32 5.30
CA LYS A 157 8.13 -5.92 3.99
C LYS A 157 8.24 -7.17 3.11
N ARG A 158 7.85 -7.04 1.85
CA ARG A 158 8.00 -8.09 0.84
C ARG A 158 8.81 -7.58 -0.33
N GLN A 159 9.85 -8.31 -0.69
CA GLN A 159 10.66 -8.00 -1.85
C GLN A 159 10.10 -8.69 -3.10
N ARG A 160 10.07 -7.97 -4.22
CA ARG A 160 9.79 -8.48 -5.55
C ARG A 160 10.82 -7.94 -6.52
N THR A 161 11.30 -8.79 -7.41
CA THR A 161 12.19 -8.40 -8.51
C THR A 161 11.44 -8.53 -9.82
N ALA A 162 11.51 -7.51 -10.66
CA ALA A 162 11.05 -7.53 -12.03
C ALA A 162 12.25 -7.23 -12.95
N ILE A 163 12.36 -7.98 -14.05
CA ILE A 163 13.36 -7.75 -15.11
C ILE A 163 12.58 -7.36 -16.35
N LEU A 164 12.83 -6.16 -16.84
CA LEU A 164 12.15 -5.58 -17.99
C LEU A 164 13.18 -5.34 -19.09
N CYS A 165 12.93 -5.88 -20.28
CA CYS A 165 13.87 -5.81 -21.38
C CYS A 165 13.37 -4.88 -22.48
N SER A 166 14.27 -4.03 -22.99
CA SER A 166 14.09 -3.26 -24.22
C SER A 166 15.07 -3.78 -25.26
N ARG A 167 14.66 -3.79 -26.51
CA ARG A 167 15.54 -4.10 -27.63
C ARG A 167 16.26 -2.82 -28.05
N LEU A 168 17.59 -2.87 -28.15
CA LEU A 168 18.37 -1.82 -28.78
C LEU A 168 18.21 -1.97 -30.31
N GLU A 169 17.66 -0.97 -30.96
CA GLU A 169 17.64 -0.87 -32.42
C GLU A 169 18.99 -0.43 -32.97
#